data_caaa5b91aecc785ccd3e85015d94bd97
#
_entry.id   caaa5b91aecc785ccd3e85015d94bd97
#
_cell.length_a   1.000
_cell.length_b   1.000
_cell.length_c   1.000
_cell.angle_alpha   90.00
_cell.angle_beta   90.00
_cell.angle_gamma   90.00
#
_symmetry.space_group_name_H-M   'P 1'
#
loop_
_entity.id
_entity.type
_entity.pdbx_description
1 polymer ?
#
loop_
_entity_poly.entity_id
_entity_poly.type
_entity_poly.pdbx_seq_one_letter_code
_entity_poly.pdbx_strand_id
1 'polypeptide(L)'
;MGALTDWFWSSTPPGGAAVAAREMHGRVAETFTAVLRAWNNRDADAMRSHVSRSYLDTARKALDALDRDFQVNRIEDVKLRNVAVQRPPAGGRSVPVNAYLAFVARIWLEDLRTGDVLSGDAEVPRGFTQRWTFVFERRHGWVTDHAESIWTASAERMSAVEWPGLPAGWYSTRGRASSWRQWDGEARIDPAERRGNARA
;
A
#
# COMPACT_ATOMS: atom_id res chain seq x y z
N MET A 1 22.60 -20.48 -24.59
CA MET A 1 21.81 -19.31 -24.11
C MET A 1 21.39 -19.46 -22.65
N GLY A 2 22.22 -20.03 -21.77
CA GLY A 2 21.90 -20.30 -20.35
C GLY A 2 22.64 -19.44 -19.33
N ALA A 3 23.63 -18.65 -19.73
CA ALA A 3 24.54 -18.00 -18.78
C ALA A 3 24.10 -16.61 -18.29
N LEU A 4 23.13 -15.96 -18.92
CA LEU A 4 22.66 -14.62 -18.53
C LEU A 4 21.57 -14.66 -17.46
N THR A 5 20.82 -15.75 -17.37
CA THR A 5 19.75 -15.93 -16.36
C THR A 5 20.31 -16.24 -14.97
N ASP A 6 21.38 -17.02 -14.88
CA ASP A 6 22.01 -17.38 -13.59
C ASP A 6 22.70 -16.20 -12.91
N TRP A 7 23.19 -15.22 -13.67
CA TRP A 7 23.87 -14.05 -13.11
C TRP A 7 22.88 -13.11 -12.38
N PHE A 8 21.62 -13.07 -12.81
CA PHE A 8 20.58 -12.30 -12.13
C PHE A 8 20.06 -12.96 -10.84
N TRP A 9 20.23 -14.26 -10.69
CA TRP A 9 19.76 -15.01 -9.50
C TRP A 9 20.77 -15.06 -8.37
N SER A 10 22.05 -14.89 -8.65
CA SER A 10 23.13 -15.00 -7.64
C SER A 10 23.57 -13.68 -7.03
N SER A 11 23.14 -12.54 -7.54
CA SER A 11 23.47 -11.25 -6.94
C SER A 11 22.56 -10.96 -5.75
N THR A 12 22.93 -11.44 -4.57
CA THR A 12 22.55 -10.80 -3.29
C THR A 12 22.77 -9.30 -3.50
N PRO A 13 21.76 -8.44 -3.36
CA PRO A 13 21.98 -7.01 -3.52
C PRO A 13 23.10 -6.60 -2.55
N PRO A 14 24.01 -5.69 -2.92
CA PRO A 14 25.01 -5.17 -2.00
C PRO A 14 24.31 -4.85 -0.68
N GLY A 15 24.92 -5.16 0.45
CA GLY A 15 24.26 -5.09 1.78
C GLY A 15 23.47 -3.82 2.05
N GLY A 16 23.78 -2.70 1.38
CA GLY A 16 23.02 -1.46 1.39
C GLY A 16 21.59 -1.55 0.83
N ALA A 17 21.32 -2.37 -0.19
CA ALA A 17 19.97 -2.50 -0.75
C ALA A 17 19.03 -3.34 0.14
N ALA A 18 19.57 -4.32 0.86
CA ALA A 18 18.79 -5.12 1.82
C ALA A 18 18.44 -4.30 3.07
N VAL A 19 19.35 -3.44 3.54
CA VAL A 19 19.10 -2.48 4.64
C VAL A 19 18.05 -1.47 4.22
N ALA A 20 18.17 -0.88 3.03
CA ALA A 20 17.20 0.07 2.49
C ALA A 20 15.80 -0.55 2.33
N ALA A 21 15.71 -1.80 1.88
CA ALA A 21 14.42 -2.49 1.77
C ALA A 21 13.75 -2.70 3.15
N ARG A 22 14.52 -3.08 4.17
CA ARG A 22 13.99 -3.27 5.54
C ARG A 22 13.52 -1.95 6.14
N GLU A 23 14.31 -0.90 5.98
CA GLU A 23 13.97 0.46 6.39
C GLU A 23 12.66 0.91 5.73
N MET A 24 12.53 0.69 4.41
CA MET A 24 11.32 1.03 3.66
C MET A 24 10.09 0.26 4.14
N HIS A 25 10.19 -1.04 4.43
CA HIS A 25 9.04 -1.79 4.95
C HIS A 25 8.51 -1.23 6.27
N GLY A 26 9.41 -0.89 7.20
CA GLY A 26 9.04 -0.24 8.46
C GLY A 26 8.39 1.11 8.22
N ARG A 27 9.01 1.93 7.39
CA ARG A 27 8.53 3.28 7.08
C ARG A 27 7.18 3.28 6.37
N VAL A 28 6.96 2.36 5.43
CA VAL A 28 5.66 2.21 4.73
C VAL A 28 4.54 1.88 5.71
N ALA A 29 4.74 0.91 6.59
CA ALA A 29 3.73 0.51 7.57
C ALA A 29 3.44 1.62 8.59
N GLU A 30 4.47 2.33 9.06
CA GLU A 30 4.36 3.49 9.94
C GLU A 30 3.56 4.61 9.27
N THR A 31 3.97 5.00 8.05
CA THR A 31 3.31 6.05 7.28
C THR A 31 1.85 5.71 7.00
N PHE A 32 1.56 4.48 6.57
CA PHE A 32 0.20 4.01 6.34
C PHE A 32 -0.68 4.19 7.58
N THR A 33 -0.20 3.73 8.74
CA THR A 33 -0.93 3.84 10.00
C THR A 33 -1.14 5.30 10.42
N ALA A 34 -0.11 6.14 10.28
CA ALA A 34 -0.17 7.55 10.65
C ALA A 34 -1.14 8.33 9.75
N VAL A 35 -1.08 8.11 8.44
CA VAL A 35 -1.97 8.77 7.46
C VAL A 35 -3.43 8.38 7.71
N LEU A 36 -3.73 7.08 7.90
CA LEU A 36 -5.10 6.65 8.18
C LEU A 36 -5.65 7.23 9.49
N ARG A 37 -4.84 7.26 10.55
CA ARG A 37 -5.23 7.85 11.83
C ARG A 37 -5.52 9.35 11.68
N ALA A 38 -4.62 10.07 11.02
CA ALA A 38 -4.76 11.50 10.79
C ALA A 38 -6.01 11.81 9.92
N TRP A 39 -6.26 10.99 8.90
CA TRP A 39 -7.44 11.09 8.05
C TRP A 39 -8.75 10.91 8.85
N ASN A 40 -8.86 9.83 9.63
CA ASN A 40 -10.02 9.57 10.47
C ASN A 40 -10.24 10.65 11.54
N ASN A 41 -9.17 11.26 12.04
CA ASN A 41 -9.23 12.38 12.99
C ASN A 41 -9.46 13.73 12.32
N ARG A 42 -9.50 13.77 10.97
CA ARG A 42 -9.62 15.01 10.17
C ARG A 42 -8.49 16.01 10.44
N ASP A 43 -7.33 15.52 10.80
CA ASP A 43 -6.14 16.29 11.14
C ASP A 43 -5.05 16.08 10.08
N ALA A 44 -5.12 16.85 8.98
CA ALA A 44 -4.11 16.78 7.93
C ALA A 44 -2.71 17.14 8.44
N ASP A 45 -2.60 18.00 9.45
CA ASP A 45 -1.29 18.42 9.97
C ASP A 45 -0.55 17.31 10.70
N ALA A 46 -1.26 16.35 11.27
CA ALA A 46 -0.68 15.12 11.84
C ALA A 46 0.01 14.23 10.80
N MET A 47 -0.28 14.40 9.50
CA MET A 47 0.42 13.67 8.42
C MET A 47 1.79 14.27 8.08
N ARG A 48 2.11 15.51 8.48
CA ARG A 48 3.21 16.34 7.98
C ARG A 48 4.59 15.64 7.93
N SER A 49 4.91 14.80 8.89
CA SER A 49 6.19 14.08 8.94
C SER A 49 6.21 12.79 8.11
N HIS A 50 5.08 12.41 7.52
CA HIS A 50 4.88 11.17 6.80
C HIS A 50 4.60 11.36 5.31
N VAL A 51 4.22 12.58 4.92
CA VAL A 51 3.82 12.89 3.55
C VAL A 51 4.57 14.08 3.00
N SER A 52 4.72 14.18 1.68
CA SER A 52 5.26 15.35 1.01
C SER A 52 4.33 16.56 1.19
N ARG A 53 4.85 17.75 0.93
CA ARG A 53 4.05 18.97 0.93
C ARG A 53 2.89 18.89 -0.07
N SER A 54 3.16 18.38 -1.26
CA SER A 54 2.15 18.19 -2.31
C SER A 54 0.99 17.31 -1.85
N TYR A 55 1.32 16.16 -1.26
CA TYR A 55 0.31 15.25 -0.70
C TYR A 55 -0.49 15.92 0.44
N LEU A 56 0.21 16.62 1.36
CA LEU A 56 -0.42 17.31 2.49
C LEU A 56 -1.43 18.36 2.02
N ASP A 57 -1.07 19.17 1.02
CA ASP A 57 -1.95 20.19 0.46
C ASP A 57 -3.18 19.56 -0.22
N THR A 58 -3.00 18.41 -0.87
CA THR A 58 -4.11 17.62 -1.46
C THR A 58 -5.02 17.06 -0.37
N ALA A 59 -4.45 16.48 0.69
CA ALA A 59 -5.21 15.93 1.81
C ALA A 59 -6.04 17.02 2.53
N ARG A 60 -5.47 18.21 2.76
CA ARG A 60 -6.21 19.35 3.33
C ARG A 60 -7.41 19.74 2.48
N LYS A 61 -7.19 19.93 1.17
CA LYS A 61 -8.27 20.27 0.25
C LYS A 61 -9.40 19.22 0.26
N ALA A 62 -9.05 17.95 0.33
CA ALA A 62 -10.02 16.87 0.40
C ALA A 62 -10.81 16.89 1.71
N LEU A 63 -10.15 17.07 2.86
CA LEU A 63 -10.81 17.20 4.15
C LEU A 63 -11.69 18.44 4.23
N ASP A 64 -11.21 19.60 3.73
CA ASP A 64 -11.99 20.84 3.64
C ASP A 64 -13.25 20.68 2.75
N ALA A 65 -13.16 19.88 1.68
CA ALA A 65 -14.31 19.58 0.84
C ALA A 65 -15.34 18.72 1.58
N LEU A 66 -14.90 17.66 2.27
CA LEU A 66 -15.76 16.85 3.11
C LEU A 66 -16.46 17.68 4.21
N ASP A 67 -15.73 18.63 4.82
CA ASP A 67 -16.30 19.51 5.84
C ASP A 67 -17.39 20.43 5.28
N ARG A 68 -17.14 21.04 4.13
CA ARG A 68 -18.15 21.90 3.47
C ARG A 68 -19.42 21.17 3.09
N ASP A 69 -19.27 19.90 2.69
CA ASP A 69 -20.38 19.05 2.26
C ASP A 69 -21.06 18.32 3.43
N PHE A 70 -20.60 18.56 4.68
CA PHE A 70 -21.04 17.86 5.88
C PHE A 70 -20.88 16.35 5.77
N GLN A 71 -19.78 15.89 5.18
CA GLN A 71 -19.49 14.49 4.95
C GLN A 71 -18.26 14.04 5.73
N VAL A 72 -18.20 12.76 6.03
CA VAL A 72 -17.00 12.12 6.60
C VAL A 72 -16.71 10.83 5.85
N ASN A 73 -15.47 10.64 5.46
CA ASN A 73 -14.99 9.36 4.96
C ASN A 73 -14.44 8.56 6.15
N ARG A 74 -15.10 7.46 6.48
CA ARG A 74 -14.74 6.55 7.56
C ARG A 74 -13.87 5.42 7.02
N ILE A 75 -12.79 5.11 7.73
CA ILE A 75 -11.91 3.98 7.42
C ILE A 75 -11.69 3.20 8.72
N GLU A 76 -12.32 2.04 8.84
CA GLU A 76 -12.32 1.24 10.07
C GLU A 76 -11.88 -0.20 9.83
N ASP A 77 -11.56 -0.92 10.91
CA ASP A 77 -11.15 -2.32 10.92
C ASP A 77 -10.00 -2.64 9.97
N VAL A 78 -9.09 -1.70 9.83
CA VAL A 78 -7.96 -1.81 8.89
C VAL A 78 -7.01 -2.93 9.32
N LYS A 79 -6.84 -3.91 8.44
CA LYS A 79 -5.91 -5.02 8.60
C LYS A 79 -4.93 -5.02 7.44
N LEU A 80 -3.73 -4.48 7.66
CA LEU A 80 -2.66 -4.52 6.69
C LEU A 80 -2.19 -5.98 6.54
N ARG A 81 -2.39 -6.56 5.36
CA ARG A 81 -2.06 -7.95 5.02
C ARG A 81 -0.63 -8.07 4.55
N ASN A 82 -0.30 -7.31 3.52
CA ASN A 82 0.98 -7.38 2.86
C ASN A 82 1.53 -6.00 2.50
N VAL A 83 2.85 -5.90 2.49
CA VAL A 83 3.59 -4.77 1.93
C VAL A 83 4.65 -5.33 0.99
N ALA A 84 4.64 -4.88 -0.26
CA ALA A 84 5.67 -5.16 -1.24
C ALA A 84 6.35 -3.87 -1.64
N VAL A 85 7.65 -3.79 -1.51
CA VAL A 85 8.45 -2.66 -1.98
C VAL A 85 9.04 -3.01 -3.32
N GLN A 86 8.76 -2.22 -4.34
CA GLN A 86 9.33 -2.40 -5.67
C GLN A 86 10.82 -2.06 -5.65
N ARG A 87 11.63 -2.87 -6.33
CA ARG A 87 13.06 -2.61 -6.44
C ARG A 87 13.27 -1.25 -7.13
N PRO A 88 13.89 -0.27 -6.46
CA PRO A 88 14.15 1.01 -7.09
C PRO A 88 15.15 0.83 -8.24
N PRO A 89 15.02 1.62 -9.32
CA PRO A 89 16.07 1.71 -10.33
C PRO A 89 17.38 2.22 -9.71
N ALA A 90 18.48 2.02 -10.40
CA ALA A 90 19.77 2.57 -9.97
C ALA A 90 19.67 4.10 -9.88
N GLY A 91 20.09 4.69 -8.76
CA GLY A 91 19.97 6.14 -8.55
C GLY A 91 19.90 6.57 -7.07
N GLY A 92 19.91 5.62 -6.16
CA GLY A 92 19.93 5.91 -4.73
C GLY A 92 18.68 6.62 -4.23
N ARG A 93 18.83 7.53 -3.23
CA ARG A 93 17.72 8.25 -2.58
C ARG A 93 17.05 9.32 -3.45
N SER A 94 17.59 9.65 -4.60
CA SER A 94 17.01 10.63 -5.52
C SER A 94 15.90 10.07 -6.40
N VAL A 95 15.69 8.75 -6.37
CA VAL A 95 14.67 8.07 -7.19
C VAL A 95 13.48 7.70 -6.32
N PRO A 96 12.24 8.00 -6.75
CA PRO A 96 11.04 7.56 -6.05
C PRO A 96 10.97 6.03 -5.92
N VAL A 97 10.42 5.56 -4.81
CA VAL A 97 10.22 4.14 -4.52
C VAL A 97 8.73 3.84 -4.42
N ASN A 98 8.26 2.86 -5.18
CA ASN A 98 6.89 2.41 -5.08
C ASN A 98 6.77 1.29 -4.03
N ALA A 99 5.77 1.41 -3.17
CA ALA A 99 5.32 0.36 -2.27
C ALA A 99 3.87 0.00 -2.57
N TYR A 100 3.55 -1.27 -2.49
CA TYR A 100 2.21 -1.79 -2.69
C TYR A 100 1.71 -2.34 -1.36
N LEU A 101 0.53 -1.87 -0.95
CA LEU A 101 -0.08 -2.24 0.32
C LEU A 101 -1.39 -2.96 0.03
N ALA A 102 -1.46 -4.22 0.46
CA ALA A 102 -2.69 -5.00 0.44
C ALA A 102 -3.30 -5.00 1.84
N PHE A 103 -4.53 -4.53 1.99
CA PHE A 103 -5.22 -4.45 3.27
C PHE A 103 -6.72 -4.70 3.12
N VAL A 104 -7.34 -5.06 4.22
CA VAL A 104 -8.80 -5.18 4.35
C VAL A 104 -9.28 -4.07 5.28
N ALA A 105 -10.37 -3.42 4.92
CA ALA A 105 -10.99 -2.37 5.74
C ALA A 105 -12.49 -2.25 5.42
N ARG A 106 -13.23 -1.63 6.32
CA ARG A 106 -14.54 -1.03 6.03
C ARG A 106 -14.30 0.43 5.67
N ILE A 107 -14.80 0.85 4.51
CA ILE A 107 -14.65 2.23 4.02
C ILE A 107 -15.99 2.71 3.50
N TRP A 108 -16.46 3.83 4.04
CA TRP A 108 -17.70 4.46 3.59
C TRP A 108 -17.67 5.97 3.73
N LEU A 109 -18.51 6.63 2.97
CA LEU A 109 -18.80 8.05 3.05
C LEU A 109 -20.14 8.24 3.74
N GLU A 110 -20.20 9.05 4.78
CA GLU A 110 -21.37 9.30 5.62
C GLU A 110 -21.75 10.79 5.57
N ASP A 111 -23.06 11.10 5.49
CA ASP A 111 -23.57 12.46 5.69
C ASP A 111 -23.71 12.69 7.22
N LEU A 112 -22.98 13.67 7.73
CA LEU A 112 -22.97 14.00 9.16
C LEU A 112 -24.29 14.60 9.67
N ARG A 113 -25.17 15.06 8.80
CA ARG A 113 -26.48 15.64 9.17
C ARG A 113 -27.54 14.56 9.37
N THR A 114 -27.50 13.51 8.58
CA THR A 114 -28.50 12.45 8.55
C THR A 114 -28.00 11.13 9.12
N GLY A 115 -26.68 10.89 9.07
CA GLY A 115 -26.06 9.60 9.39
C GLY A 115 -26.16 8.59 8.24
N ASP A 116 -26.64 9.01 7.07
CA ASP A 116 -26.80 8.12 5.93
C ASP A 116 -25.46 7.76 5.30
N VAL A 117 -25.30 6.50 4.89
CA VAL A 117 -24.18 6.03 4.08
C VAL A 117 -24.40 6.45 2.63
N LEU A 118 -23.61 7.39 2.14
CA LEU A 118 -23.69 7.92 0.78
C LEU A 118 -22.99 7.02 -0.25
N SER A 119 -21.90 6.37 0.16
CA SER A 119 -21.17 5.42 -0.67
C SER A 119 -20.28 4.50 0.17
N GLY A 120 -19.85 3.40 -0.42
CA GLY A 120 -19.05 2.39 0.30
C GLY A 120 -19.93 1.45 1.11
N ASP A 121 -19.36 0.84 2.16
CA ASP A 121 -20.05 -0.13 3.01
C ASP A 121 -19.54 -0.04 4.44
N ALA A 122 -20.46 0.25 5.38
CA ALA A 122 -20.15 0.36 6.79
C ALA A 122 -20.12 -1.01 7.51
N GLU A 123 -20.68 -2.05 6.90
CA GLU A 123 -20.82 -3.38 7.52
C GLU A 123 -19.86 -4.40 6.93
N VAL A 124 -19.70 -4.39 5.60
CA VAL A 124 -18.94 -5.41 4.88
C VAL A 124 -17.52 -4.93 4.59
N PRO A 125 -16.49 -5.57 5.16
CA PRO A 125 -15.12 -5.24 4.86
C PRO A 125 -14.77 -5.63 3.41
N ARG A 126 -13.96 -4.77 2.77
CA ARG A 126 -13.46 -4.99 1.41
C ARG A 126 -11.94 -5.05 1.41
N GLY A 127 -11.39 -5.70 0.40
CA GLY A 127 -9.97 -5.77 0.16
C GLY A 127 -9.51 -4.69 -0.80
N PHE A 128 -8.38 -4.07 -0.51
CA PHE A 128 -7.78 -2.99 -1.28
C PHE A 128 -6.30 -3.29 -1.53
N THR A 129 -5.84 -2.99 -2.75
CA THR A 129 -4.42 -2.84 -3.00
C THR A 129 -4.17 -1.41 -3.47
N GLN A 130 -3.27 -0.74 -2.78
CA GLN A 130 -2.86 0.63 -3.11
C GLN A 130 -1.39 0.67 -3.49
N ARG A 131 -1.04 1.51 -4.45
CA ARG A 131 0.33 1.91 -4.75
C ARG A 131 0.62 3.23 -4.05
N TRP A 132 1.68 3.25 -3.26
CA TRP A 132 2.19 4.42 -2.60
C TRP A 132 3.59 4.74 -3.14
N THR A 133 3.77 5.97 -3.63
CA THR A 133 5.05 6.44 -4.14
C THR A 133 5.75 7.24 -3.04
N PHE A 134 6.94 6.82 -2.66
CA PHE A 134 7.76 7.46 -1.64
C PHE A 134 8.88 8.25 -2.29
N VAL A 135 9.13 9.45 -1.76
CA VAL A 135 10.25 10.32 -2.10
C VAL A 135 11.09 10.57 -0.86
N PHE A 136 12.39 10.84 -1.04
CA PHE A 136 13.29 11.12 0.08
C PHE A 136 13.42 12.63 0.31
N GLU A 137 13.04 13.07 1.48
CA GLU A 137 13.23 14.45 1.97
C GLU A 137 14.32 14.49 3.04
N ARG A 138 15.20 15.52 3.00
CA ARG A 138 16.31 15.64 3.96
C ARG A 138 15.84 15.71 5.41
N ARG A 139 14.71 16.35 5.68
CA ARG A 139 14.17 16.57 7.01
C ARG A 139 13.42 15.39 7.59
N HIS A 140 12.65 14.68 6.75
CA HIS A 140 11.70 13.68 7.19
C HIS A 140 12.05 12.25 6.74
N GLY A 141 13.13 12.09 5.95
CA GLY A 141 13.46 10.81 5.34
C GLY A 141 12.49 10.44 4.23
N TRP A 142 12.11 9.18 4.14
CA TRP A 142 11.13 8.72 3.16
C TRP A 142 9.71 9.15 3.57
N VAL A 143 9.06 9.91 2.71
CA VAL A 143 7.67 10.38 2.86
C VAL A 143 6.86 9.97 1.65
N THR A 144 5.55 9.75 1.80
CA THR A 144 4.70 9.45 0.63
C THR A 144 4.33 10.73 -0.10
N ASP A 145 4.45 10.70 -1.43
CA ASP A 145 4.12 11.80 -2.32
C ASP A 145 2.81 11.54 -3.08
N HIS A 146 2.48 10.27 -3.27
CA HIS A 146 1.27 9.87 -3.98
C HIS A 146 0.76 8.53 -3.44
N ALA A 147 -0.56 8.38 -3.39
CA ALA A 147 -1.23 7.13 -3.06
C ALA A 147 -2.45 6.96 -3.99
N GLU A 148 -2.56 5.79 -4.60
CA GLU A 148 -3.68 5.46 -5.48
C GLU A 148 -4.18 4.04 -5.25
N SER A 149 -5.47 3.83 -5.42
CA SER A 149 -6.07 2.49 -5.39
C SER A 149 -5.90 1.84 -6.76
N ILE A 150 -5.28 0.65 -6.80
CA ILE A 150 -5.06 -0.09 -8.05
C ILE A 150 -5.94 -1.33 -8.16
N TRP A 151 -6.50 -1.79 -7.04
CA TRP A 151 -7.37 -2.95 -7.03
C TRP A 151 -8.30 -2.94 -5.80
N THR A 152 -9.55 -3.39 -6.01
CA THR A 152 -10.55 -3.53 -4.94
C THR A 152 -11.39 -4.77 -5.18
N ALA A 153 -11.70 -5.53 -4.14
CA ALA A 153 -12.58 -6.69 -4.20
C ALA A 153 -13.20 -7.00 -2.83
N SER A 154 -13.94 -8.13 -2.73
CA SER A 154 -14.38 -8.63 -1.41
C SER A 154 -13.18 -9.04 -0.55
N ALA A 155 -13.36 -9.02 0.77
CA ALA A 155 -12.32 -9.42 1.72
C ALA A 155 -11.90 -10.90 1.53
N GLU A 156 -12.85 -11.77 1.14
CA GLU A 156 -12.60 -13.18 0.83
C GLU A 156 -11.67 -13.32 -0.37
N ARG A 157 -11.97 -12.60 -1.47
CA ARG A 157 -11.14 -12.62 -2.66
C ARG A 157 -9.75 -12.04 -2.39
N MET A 158 -9.62 -11.01 -1.54
CA MET A 158 -8.33 -10.50 -1.10
C MET A 158 -7.52 -11.57 -0.37
N SER A 159 -8.17 -12.40 0.45
CA SER A 159 -7.50 -13.45 1.21
C SER A 159 -7.07 -14.63 0.34
N ALA A 160 -7.77 -14.87 -0.77
CA ALA A 160 -7.55 -15.98 -1.70
C ALA A 160 -6.43 -15.69 -2.72
N VAL A 161 -6.03 -14.45 -2.90
CA VAL A 161 -5.07 -14.04 -3.93
C VAL A 161 -3.75 -13.64 -3.28
N GLU A 162 -2.63 -14.20 -3.73
CA GLU A 162 -1.31 -13.96 -3.11
C GLU A 162 -0.90 -12.47 -3.21
N TRP A 163 -1.06 -11.85 -4.38
CA TRP A 163 -0.71 -10.45 -4.61
C TRP A 163 -1.71 -9.76 -5.56
N PRO A 164 -2.91 -9.42 -5.07
CA PRO A 164 -3.94 -8.86 -5.92
C PRO A 164 -3.53 -7.47 -6.45
N GLY A 165 -3.57 -7.32 -7.78
CA GLY A 165 -3.26 -6.06 -8.45
C GLY A 165 -1.79 -5.64 -8.44
N LEU A 166 -0.85 -6.49 -7.99
CA LEU A 166 0.57 -6.19 -8.07
C LEU A 166 1.05 -6.33 -9.51
N PRO A 167 1.62 -5.28 -10.13
CA PRO A 167 2.16 -5.38 -11.49
C PRO A 167 3.41 -6.26 -11.54
N ALA A 168 3.78 -6.73 -12.73
CA ALA A 168 5.02 -7.48 -12.92
C ALA A 168 6.25 -6.65 -12.49
N GLY A 169 7.20 -7.29 -11.83
CA GLY A 169 8.40 -6.58 -11.35
C GLY A 169 9.19 -7.32 -10.28
N TRP A 170 10.20 -6.65 -9.74
CA TRP A 170 11.01 -7.16 -8.64
C TRP A 170 10.59 -6.52 -7.33
N TYR A 171 10.29 -7.34 -6.32
CA TYR A 171 9.77 -6.90 -5.03
C TYR A 171 10.49 -7.53 -3.85
N SER A 172 10.57 -6.77 -2.76
CA SER A 172 10.85 -7.25 -1.43
C SER A 172 9.57 -7.26 -0.61
N THR A 173 9.29 -8.33 0.12
CA THR A 173 8.09 -8.46 0.96
C THR A 173 8.45 -8.43 2.43
N ARG A 174 7.52 -8.05 3.30
CA ARG A 174 7.76 -7.83 4.74
C ARG A 174 8.42 -9.03 5.45
N GLY A 175 8.04 -10.26 5.14
CA GLY A 175 8.63 -11.47 5.71
C GLY A 175 10.01 -11.84 5.14
N ARG A 176 10.46 -11.18 4.07
CA ARG A 176 11.67 -11.48 3.31
C ARG A 176 12.36 -10.22 2.81
N ALA A 177 12.44 -9.20 3.66
CA ALA A 177 12.99 -7.88 3.34
C ALA A 177 14.45 -7.90 2.86
N SER A 178 15.17 -8.99 3.08
CA SER A 178 16.56 -9.17 2.61
C SER A 178 16.67 -9.77 1.20
N SER A 179 15.56 -10.18 0.59
CA SER A 179 15.56 -10.82 -0.73
C SER A 179 14.60 -10.13 -1.68
N TRP A 180 15.01 -10.04 -2.95
CA TRP A 180 14.19 -9.58 -4.04
C TRP A 180 13.64 -10.77 -4.81
N ARG A 181 12.34 -10.71 -5.16
CA ARG A 181 11.67 -11.74 -5.94
C ARG A 181 11.02 -11.12 -7.16
N GLN A 182 11.09 -11.84 -8.27
CA GLN A 182 10.37 -11.49 -9.46
C GLN A 182 8.91 -11.93 -9.34
N TRP A 183 8.02 -11.02 -9.69
CA TRP A 183 6.58 -11.25 -9.85
C TRP A 183 6.21 -11.08 -11.32
N ASP A 184 5.45 -12.02 -11.87
CA ASP A 184 5.06 -12.04 -13.28
C ASP A 184 3.82 -11.17 -13.59
N GLY A 185 3.17 -10.63 -12.58
CA GLY A 185 1.93 -9.85 -12.72
C GLY A 185 0.66 -10.71 -12.66
N GLU A 186 0.78 -12.03 -12.59
CA GLU A 186 -0.38 -12.91 -12.52
C GLU A 186 -0.78 -13.13 -11.06
N ALA A 187 -2.06 -12.82 -10.75
CA ALA A 187 -2.63 -13.09 -9.45
C ALA A 187 -2.83 -14.61 -9.28
N ARG A 188 -2.06 -15.23 -8.39
CA ARG A 188 -2.17 -16.66 -8.10
C ARG A 188 -3.19 -16.89 -7.00
N ILE A 189 -4.14 -17.77 -7.24
CA ILE A 189 -5.04 -18.29 -6.22
C ILE A 189 -4.24 -19.24 -5.34
N ASP A 190 -4.36 -19.13 -4.02
CA ASP A 190 -3.70 -20.03 -3.09
C ASP A 190 -3.96 -21.49 -3.47
N PRO A 191 -2.91 -22.35 -3.57
CA PRO A 191 -3.08 -23.77 -3.89
C PRO A 191 -4.02 -24.52 -2.95
N ALA A 192 -4.28 -24.03 -1.75
CA ALA A 192 -5.23 -24.62 -0.80
C ALA A 192 -6.68 -24.49 -1.27
N GLU A 193 -7.06 -23.38 -1.94
CA GLU A 193 -8.41 -23.19 -2.50
C GLU A 193 -8.66 -24.01 -3.78
N ARG A 194 -7.61 -24.33 -4.55
CA ARG A 194 -7.76 -25.24 -5.69
C ARG A 194 -8.23 -26.63 -5.30
N ARG A 195 -7.97 -27.07 -4.06
CA ARG A 195 -8.42 -28.40 -3.57
C ARG A 195 -9.87 -28.39 -3.09
N GLY A 196 -10.43 -27.26 -2.73
CA GLY A 196 -11.83 -27.13 -2.31
C GLY A 196 -12.83 -27.19 -3.47
N ASN A 197 -12.48 -26.57 -4.61
CA ASN A 197 -13.36 -26.51 -5.79
C ASN A 197 -13.32 -27.77 -6.68
N ALA A 198 -12.42 -28.72 -6.43
CA ALA A 198 -12.35 -29.98 -7.17
C ALA A 198 -13.22 -31.10 -6.54
N ARG A 199 -14.00 -30.80 -5.49
CA ARG A 199 -14.87 -31.74 -4.78
C ARG A 199 -16.34 -31.32 -4.71
N ALA A 200 -16.75 -30.33 -5.52
CA ALA A 200 -18.15 -29.93 -5.66
C ALA A 200 -18.71 -30.41 -7.03
#